data_0625f2acb4cedf6c2511ae7edf917e0a
#
_entry.id   0625f2acb4cedf6c2511ae7edf917e0a
#
_cell.length_a   1.000
_cell.length_b   1.000
_cell.length_c   1.000
_cell.angle_alpha   90.00
_cell.angle_beta   90.00
_cell.angle_gamma   90.00
#
_symmetry.space_group_name_H-M   'P 1'
#
loop_
_entity.id
_entity.type
_entity.pdbx_description
1 polymer ?
#
loop_
_entity_poly.entity_id
_entity_poly.type
_entity_poly.pdbx_seq_one_letter_code
_entity_poly.pdbx_strand_id
1 'polypeptide(L)'
;ETDIGVSITALEDMHTLLDGLDMEKIPFMMYAGTSSLRMLALVAATLKAKGKDVSKVKGVIGANPIAQLIKRGKLNQPLEELYDEMAESIRWTRKNAPQLRTIFVRSDIFSNGGANAVQEVAYTFAIAVEYIREMQKRGIDIHDIAQSLQFAFNTGATFYIEIAKLRAARQVWSNIMKAFGAEEKDRSCKIHARPAMFTKTIFDIGVNMLRETTQIFSAVVGGVDSYENDPYDATVRKGDEFSRRIARNVHICLLYTSDAA
;
A
#
# COMPACT_ATOMS: atom_id res chain seq x y z
N GLU A 1 -5.87 -0.41 -24.74
CA GLU A 1 -5.25 0.11 -23.52
C GLU A 1 -6.16 -0.17 -22.34
N THR A 2 -5.64 -0.87 -21.36
CA THR A 2 -6.38 -1.18 -20.14
C THR A 2 -6.45 0.05 -19.27
N ASP A 3 -7.65 0.45 -18.86
CA ASP A 3 -7.89 1.51 -17.88
C ASP A 3 -7.18 1.17 -16.57
N ILE A 4 -6.08 1.87 -16.30
CA ILE A 4 -5.26 1.65 -15.11
C ILE A 4 -5.60 2.71 -14.07
N GLY A 5 -6.63 2.46 -13.27
CA GLY A 5 -7.02 3.33 -12.17
C GLY A 5 -8.05 4.39 -12.55
N VAL A 6 -8.23 5.36 -11.64
CA VAL A 6 -9.17 6.47 -11.78
C VAL A 6 -8.41 7.73 -12.19
N SER A 7 -8.89 8.43 -13.22
CA SER A 7 -8.32 9.72 -13.64
C SER A 7 -8.83 10.82 -12.71
N ILE A 8 -7.93 11.45 -11.96
CA ILE A 8 -8.21 12.58 -11.08
C ILE A 8 -7.31 13.73 -11.53
N THR A 9 -7.90 14.77 -12.07
CA THR A 9 -7.18 15.93 -12.61
C THR A 9 -7.55 17.23 -11.92
N ALA A 10 -8.77 17.30 -11.37
CA ALA A 10 -9.32 18.49 -10.75
C ALA A 10 -9.95 18.17 -9.37
N LEU A 11 -10.30 19.23 -8.67
CA LEU A 11 -10.94 19.12 -7.34
C LEU A 11 -12.32 18.46 -7.44
N GLU A 12 -13.05 18.72 -8.51
CA GLU A 12 -14.38 18.16 -8.82
C GLU A 12 -14.32 16.64 -8.97
N ASP A 13 -13.25 16.12 -9.60
CA ASP A 13 -13.04 14.67 -9.72
C ASP A 13 -12.86 14.04 -8.34
N MET A 14 -12.06 14.70 -7.49
CA MET A 14 -11.84 14.23 -6.11
C MET A 14 -13.12 14.34 -5.27
N HIS A 15 -13.93 15.38 -5.45
CA HIS A 15 -15.23 15.50 -4.81
C HIS A 15 -16.16 14.34 -5.19
N THR A 16 -16.19 13.98 -6.48
CA THR A 16 -16.98 12.87 -7.00
C THR A 16 -16.46 11.52 -6.46
N LEU A 17 -15.14 11.32 -6.44
CA LEU A 17 -14.53 10.08 -5.93
C LEU A 17 -14.84 9.83 -4.45
N LEU A 18 -14.81 10.89 -3.64
CA LEU A 18 -15.03 10.83 -2.20
C LEU A 18 -16.49 11.11 -1.79
N ASP A 19 -17.42 11.12 -2.74
CA ASP A 19 -18.81 11.35 -2.42
C ASP A 19 -19.44 10.15 -1.69
N GLY A 20 -20.26 10.45 -0.69
CA GLY A 20 -20.89 9.43 0.16
C GLY A 20 -19.92 8.71 1.13
N LEU A 21 -18.61 9.00 1.11
CA LEU A 21 -17.63 8.38 2.00
C LEU A 21 -17.38 9.24 3.23
N ASP A 22 -17.48 8.64 4.43
CA ASP A 22 -17.08 9.29 5.68
C ASP A 22 -15.59 9.04 5.97
N MET A 23 -14.74 9.89 5.41
CA MET A 23 -13.28 9.79 5.48
C MET A 23 -12.71 9.97 6.89
N GLU A 24 -13.49 10.48 7.85
CA GLU A 24 -13.07 10.56 9.25
C GLU A 24 -13.16 9.19 9.95
N LYS A 25 -14.01 8.29 9.44
CA LYS A 25 -14.24 6.95 10.01
C LYS A 25 -13.59 5.84 9.22
N ILE A 26 -13.59 5.95 7.90
CA ILE A 26 -13.13 4.89 6.99
C ILE A 26 -11.68 5.15 6.60
N PRO A 27 -10.72 4.30 6.99
CA PRO A 27 -9.35 4.41 6.49
C PRO A 27 -9.34 4.15 4.99
N PHE A 28 -8.54 4.90 4.25
CA PHE A 28 -8.44 4.72 2.81
C PHE A 28 -7.00 4.53 2.34
N MET A 29 -6.86 3.98 1.15
CA MET A 29 -5.57 3.73 0.54
C MET A 29 -5.58 4.27 -0.89
N MET A 30 -4.59 5.11 -1.20
CA MET A 30 -4.37 5.66 -2.52
C MET A 30 -2.91 5.49 -2.93
N TYR A 31 -2.69 4.72 -3.98
CA TYR A 31 -1.38 4.63 -4.62
C TYR A 31 -1.29 5.66 -5.73
N ALA A 32 -0.59 6.74 -5.48
CA ALA A 32 -0.48 7.88 -6.39
C ALA A 32 0.89 7.96 -7.12
N GLY A 33 1.80 7.03 -6.84
CA GLY A 33 3.11 6.96 -7.50
C GLY A 33 3.92 8.25 -7.35
N THR A 34 4.19 8.94 -8.46
CA THR A 34 4.91 10.23 -8.49
C THR A 34 4.00 11.45 -8.28
N SER A 35 2.69 11.26 -8.16
CA SER A 35 1.72 12.36 -8.01
C SER A 35 1.17 12.48 -6.59
N SER A 36 1.81 11.85 -5.61
CA SER A 36 1.27 11.71 -4.25
C SER A 36 1.06 13.04 -3.53
N LEU A 37 1.97 14.01 -3.66
CA LEU A 37 1.81 15.34 -3.06
C LEU A 37 0.59 16.06 -3.63
N ARG A 38 0.39 15.98 -4.94
CA ARG A 38 -0.77 16.58 -5.63
C ARG A 38 -2.08 15.94 -5.20
N MET A 39 -2.10 14.60 -5.08
CA MET A 39 -3.26 13.87 -4.58
C MET A 39 -3.55 14.19 -3.11
N LEU A 40 -2.53 14.31 -2.27
CA LEU A 40 -2.66 14.75 -0.89
C LEU A 40 -3.33 16.13 -0.79
N ALA A 41 -2.88 17.08 -1.63
CA ALA A 41 -3.46 18.42 -1.68
C ALA A 41 -4.94 18.40 -2.10
N LEU A 42 -5.30 17.62 -3.14
CA LEU A 42 -6.69 17.50 -3.60
C LEU A 42 -7.58 16.85 -2.54
N VAL A 43 -7.12 15.80 -1.87
CA VAL A 43 -7.87 15.16 -0.77
C VAL A 43 -8.08 16.16 0.38
N ALA A 44 -7.03 16.85 0.81
CA ALA A 44 -7.11 17.82 1.90
C ALA A 44 -8.05 18.98 1.56
N ALA A 45 -7.98 19.52 0.35
CA ALA A 45 -8.86 20.59 -0.13
C ALA A 45 -10.33 20.12 -0.18
N THR A 46 -10.58 18.92 -0.69
CA THR A 46 -11.92 18.33 -0.75
C THR A 46 -12.53 18.17 0.65
N LEU A 47 -11.78 17.60 1.58
CA LEU A 47 -12.26 17.42 2.96
C LEU A 47 -12.54 18.75 3.65
N LYS A 48 -11.66 19.73 3.47
CA LYS A 48 -11.85 21.07 3.99
C LYS A 48 -13.10 21.74 3.40
N ALA A 49 -13.33 21.61 2.09
CA ALA A 49 -14.53 22.14 1.43
C ALA A 49 -15.82 21.47 1.94
N LYS A 50 -15.76 20.17 2.31
CA LYS A 50 -16.88 19.42 2.91
C LYS A 50 -17.00 19.65 4.45
N GLY A 51 -16.21 20.56 5.06
CA GLY A 51 -16.24 20.84 6.50
C GLY A 51 -15.74 19.65 7.36
N LYS A 52 -14.94 18.76 6.80
CA LYS A 52 -14.39 17.59 7.50
C LYS A 52 -13.03 17.90 8.13
N ASP A 53 -12.76 17.25 9.26
CA ASP A 53 -11.52 17.37 9.98
C ASP A 53 -10.43 16.46 9.40
N VAL A 54 -9.49 17.07 8.68
CA VAL A 54 -8.39 16.35 8.03
C VAL A 54 -7.50 15.61 9.04
N SER A 55 -7.43 16.07 10.29
CA SER A 55 -6.60 15.44 11.33
C SER A 55 -7.08 14.05 11.73
N LYS A 56 -8.34 13.71 11.45
CA LYS A 56 -8.95 12.41 11.73
C LYS A 56 -8.76 11.39 10.59
N VAL A 57 -8.28 11.85 9.45
CA VAL A 57 -8.11 10.97 8.28
C VAL A 57 -7.01 9.93 8.53
N LYS A 58 -7.34 8.68 8.24
CA LYS A 58 -6.47 7.52 8.41
C LYS A 58 -6.20 6.85 7.07
N GLY A 59 -5.02 6.25 6.94
CA GLY A 59 -4.69 5.49 5.75
C GLY A 59 -3.38 5.90 5.11
N VAL A 60 -3.31 5.80 3.78
CA VAL A 60 -2.10 6.14 3.03
C VAL A 60 -2.43 6.82 1.71
N ILE A 61 -1.71 7.92 1.42
CA ILE A 61 -1.59 8.48 0.07
C ILE A 61 -0.12 8.35 -0.32
N GLY A 62 0.19 7.26 -1.04
CA GLY A 62 1.55 6.74 -1.07
C GLY A 62 2.38 7.18 -2.27
N ALA A 63 3.54 7.79 -1.98
CA ALA A 63 4.64 7.96 -2.92
C ALA A 63 5.50 6.70 -3.01
N ASN A 64 5.97 6.37 -4.23
CA ASN A 64 6.96 5.32 -4.46
C ASN A 64 7.69 5.55 -5.80
N PRO A 65 8.50 6.61 -5.91
CA PRO A 65 9.13 7.01 -7.16
C PRO A 65 10.14 5.99 -7.69
N ILE A 66 10.91 5.31 -6.82
CA ILE A 66 11.86 4.27 -7.26
C ILE A 66 11.12 3.11 -7.92
N ALA A 67 10.00 2.67 -7.36
CA ALA A 67 9.20 1.61 -7.99
C ALA A 67 8.66 2.03 -9.36
N GLN A 68 8.27 3.30 -9.52
CA GLN A 68 7.87 3.83 -10.83
C GLN A 68 9.04 3.87 -11.82
N LEU A 69 10.23 4.25 -11.36
CA LEU A 69 11.45 4.21 -12.18
C LEU A 69 11.75 2.78 -12.64
N ILE A 70 11.73 1.80 -11.74
CA ILE A 70 11.96 0.38 -12.06
C ILE A 70 10.90 -0.12 -13.07
N LYS A 71 9.62 0.20 -12.85
CA LYS A 71 8.52 -0.27 -13.69
C LYS A 71 8.53 0.34 -15.10
N ARG A 72 8.89 1.62 -15.22
CA ARG A 72 8.77 2.38 -16.48
C ARG A 72 10.11 2.69 -17.16
N GLY A 73 11.23 2.46 -16.48
CA GLY A 73 12.57 2.81 -16.97
C GLY A 73 12.87 4.31 -16.99
N LYS A 74 11.87 5.16 -16.71
CA LYS A 74 11.99 6.63 -16.68
C LYS A 74 10.98 7.26 -15.74
N LEU A 75 11.28 8.48 -15.30
CA LEU A 75 10.39 9.37 -14.54
C LEU A 75 10.07 10.60 -15.36
N ASN A 76 8.96 11.26 -15.03
CA ASN A 76 8.54 12.51 -15.70
C ASN A 76 9.25 13.74 -15.12
N GLN A 77 9.89 13.62 -13.97
CA GLN A 77 10.67 14.66 -13.29
C GLN A 77 11.87 14.03 -12.58
N PRO A 78 12.92 14.80 -12.24
CA PRO A 78 14.08 14.30 -11.52
C PRO A 78 13.71 13.60 -10.21
N LEU A 79 14.45 12.55 -9.85
CA LEU A 79 14.21 11.79 -8.64
C LEU A 79 14.38 12.64 -7.37
N GLU A 80 15.33 13.58 -7.39
CA GLU A 80 15.58 14.52 -6.28
C GLU A 80 14.35 15.41 -5.99
N GLU A 81 13.68 15.91 -7.02
CA GLU A 81 12.44 16.69 -6.85
C GLU A 81 11.33 15.85 -6.23
N LEU A 82 11.23 14.57 -6.60
CA LEU A 82 10.27 13.64 -6.01
C LEU A 82 10.58 13.35 -4.54
N TYR A 83 11.84 13.30 -4.15
CA TYR A 83 12.24 13.20 -2.76
C TYR A 83 11.91 14.47 -1.96
N ASP A 84 12.05 15.66 -2.59
CA ASP A 84 11.64 16.91 -1.97
C ASP A 84 10.11 16.93 -1.74
N GLU A 85 9.32 16.53 -2.74
CA GLU A 85 7.86 16.38 -2.61
C GLU A 85 7.47 15.37 -1.50
N MET A 86 8.22 14.27 -1.36
CA MET A 86 8.01 13.29 -0.27
C MET A 86 8.27 13.92 1.10
N ALA A 87 9.37 14.67 1.24
CA ALA A 87 9.70 15.37 2.49
C ALA A 87 8.62 16.38 2.87
N GLU A 88 8.14 17.19 1.92
CA GLU A 88 7.03 18.13 2.14
C GLU A 88 5.73 17.42 2.54
N SER A 89 5.43 16.29 1.90
CA SER A 89 4.27 15.45 2.26
C SER A 89 4.33 14.99 3.72
N ILE A 90 5.51 14.58 4.19
CA ILE A 90 5.74 14.18 5.59
C ILE A 90 5.54 15.36 6.53
N ARG A 91 6.22 16.49 6.27
CA ARG A 91 6.11 17.69 7.12
C ARG A 91 4.66 18.15 7.25
N TRP A 92 3.95 18.17 6.12
CA TRP A 92 2.56 18.59 6.12
C TRP A 92 1.65 17.63 6.89
N THR A 93 1.79 16.31 6.67
CA THR A 93 0.92 15.32 7.33
C THR A 93 1.19 15.22 8.81
N ARG A 94 2.45 15.30 9.26
CA ARG A 94 2.75 15.30 10.70
C ARG A 94 2.03 16.44 11.43
N LYS A 95 1.89 17.61 10.80
CA LYS A 95 1.21 18.77 11.35
C LYS A 95 -0.32 18.71 11.24
N ASN A 96 -0.86 18.23 10.12
CA ASN A 96 -2.27 18.41 9.75
C ASN A 96 -3.09 17.10 9.75
N ALA A 97 -2.45 15.96 9.49
CA ALA A 97 -3.09 14.64 9.35
C ALA A 97 -2.19 13.53 9.92
N PRO A 98 -1.94 13.50 11.25
CA PRO A 98 -0.89 12.68 11.86
C PRO A 98 -1.12 11.16 11.69
N GLN A 99 -2.34 10.73 11.37
CA GLN A 99 -2.67 9.32 11.12
C GLN A 99 -2.57 8.92 9.64
N LEU A 100 -2.25 9.87 8.75
CA LEU A 100 -2.09 9.61 7.32
C LEU A 100 -0.62 9.35 6.97
N ARG A 101 -0.35 8.27 6.27
CA ARG A 101 0.97 7.89 5.77
C ARG A 101 1.17 8.39 4.35
N THR A 102 2.40 8.67 3.97
CA THR A 102 2.72 9.29 2.67
C THR A 102 3.74 8.52 1.84
N ILE A 103 4.35 7.48 2.41
CA ILE A 103 5.27 6.60 1.69
C ILE A 103 4.68 5.19 1.65
N PHE A 104 4.47 4.65 0.45
CA PHE A 104 3.87 3.33 0.26
C PHE A 104 4.76 2.45 -0.62
N VAL A 105 5.64 1.70 0.03
CA VAL A 105 6.61 0.86 -0.68
C VAL A 105 5.96 -0.46 -1.06
N ARG A 106 5.78 -0.67 -2.37
CA ARG A 106 5.08 -1.83 -2.93
C ARG A 106 6.07 -2.84 -3.50
N SER A 107 5.85 -4.11 -3.20
CA SER A 107 6.65 -5.24 -3.67
C SER A 107 6.19 -5.83 -5.01
N ASP A 108 5.01 -5.44 -5.50
CA ASP A 108 4.37 -6.05 -6.67
C ASP A 108 5.24 -6.01 -7.95
N ILE A 109 6.09 -5.00 -8.08
CA ILE A 109 7.04 -4.92 -9.19
C ILE A 109 8.07 -6.06 -9.18
N PHE A 110 8.41 -6.57 -8.01
CA PHE A 110 9.37 -7.66 -7.82
C PHE A 110 8.67 -9.02 -7.87
N SER A 111 7.62 -9.21 -7.07
CA SER A 111 6.91 -10.49 -6.96
C SER A 111 6.22 -10.88 -8.27
N ASN A 112 5.61 -9.93 -8.98
CA ASN A 112 5.04 -10.19 -10.31
C ASN A 112 6.12 -10.33 -11.40
N GLY A 113 7.35 -9.90 -11.13
CA GLY A 113 8.54 -10.15 -11.94
C GLY A 113 9.22 -11.50 -11.68
N GLY A 114 8.66 -12.32 -10.76
CA GLY A 114 9.18 -13.66 -10.45
C GLY A 114 10.14 -13.72 -9.26
N ALA A 115 10.27 -12.67 -8.48
CA ALA A 115 11.07 -12.71 -7.25
C ALA A 115 10.47 -13.70 -6.24
N ASN A 116 11.32 -14.47 -5.58
CA ASN A 116 10.92 -15.34 -4.48
C ASN A 116 10.66 -14.51 -3.20
N ALA A 117 10.12 -15.15 -2.17
CA ALA A 117 9.73 -14.50 -0.91
C ALA A 117 10.88 -13.71 -0.25
N VAL A 118 12.10 -14.23 -0.30
CA VAL A 118 13.29 -13.57 0.29
C VAL A 118 13.69 -12.35 -0.54
N GLN A 119 13.74 -12.49 -1.85
CA GLN A 119 14.06 -11.40 -2.77
C GLN A 119 13.02 -10.29 -2.72
N GLU A 120 11.74 -10.64 -2.63
CA GLU A 120 10.64 -9.68 -2.50
C GLU A 120 10.85 -8.79 -1.26
N VAL A 121 11.11 -9.38 -0.11
CA VAL A 121 11.36 -8.63 1.14
C VAL A 121 12.63 -7.79 1.02
N ALA A 122 13.72 -8.37 0.53
CA ALA A 122 15.01 -7.70 0.41
C ALA A 122 14.95 -6.46 -0.48
N TYR A 123 14.37 -6.59 -1.67
CA TYR A 123 14.27 -5.48 -2.62
C TYR A 123 13.30 -4.39 -2.15
N THR A 124 12.19 -4.78 -1.53
CA THR A 124 11.22 -3.84 -0.96
C THR A 124 11.85 -3.01 0.15
N PHE A 125 12.61 -3.64 1.04
CA PHE A 125 13.28 -2.92 2.11
C PHE A 125 14.49 -2.11 1.62
N ALA A 126 15.17 -2.55 0.55
CA ALA A 126 16.23 -1.73 -0.06
C ALA A 126 15.69 -0.38 -0.57
N ILE A 127 14.50 -0.36 -1.20
CA ILE A 127 13.82 0.89 -1.57
C ILE A 127 13.51 1.73 -0.32
N ALA A 128 12.97 1.11 0.72
CA ALA A 128 12.63 1.82 1.95
C ALA A 128 13.87 2.41 2.66
N VAL A 129 14.99 1.69 2.67
CA VAL A 129 16.26 2.15 3.20
C VAL A 129 16.74 3.40 2.47
N GLU A 130 16.61 3.41 1.14
CA GLU A 130 16.95 4.61 0.36
C GLU A 130 16.05 5.78 0.71
N TYR A 131 14.74 5.56 0.86
CA TYR A 131 13.83 6.63 1.30
C TYR A 131 14.16 7.15 2.69
N ILE A 132 14.53 6.29 3.64
CA ILE A 132 14.97 6.76 4.96
C ILE A 132 16.19 7.67 4.83
N ARG A 133 17.22 7.26 4.06
CA ARG A 133 18.43 8.05 3.84
C ARG A 133 18.12 9.41 3.23
N GLU A 134 17.30 9.43 2.20
CA GLU A 134 16.94 10.65 1.48
C GLU A 134 16.09 11.59 2.34
N MET A 135 15.18 11.06 3.16
CA MET A 135 14.39 11.87 4.09
C MET A 135 15.27 12.43 5.23
N GLN A 136 16.20 11.63 5.78
CA GLN A 136 17.15 12.12 6.78
C GLN A 136 18.07 13.21 6.23
N LYS A 137 18.56 13.10 4.98
CA LYS A 137 19.33 14.18 4.31
C LYS A 137 18.53 15.49 4.22
N ARG A 138 17.20 15.40 4.13
CA ARG A 138 16.26 16.54 4.07
C ARG A 138 15.80 17.00 5.46
N GLY A 139 16.45 16.51 6.53
CA GLY A 139 16.18 16.91 7.90
C GLY A 139 14.89 16.38 8.50
N ILE A 140 14.31 15.29 7.94
CA ILE A 140 13.15 14.62 8.54
C ILE A 140 13.64 13.66 9.64
N ASP A 141 13.04 13.77 10.82
CA ASP A 141 13.34 12.89 11.94
C ASP A 141 12.92 11.44 11.67
N ILE A 142 13.66 10.48 12.23
CA ILE A 142 13.39 9.04 12.02
C ILE A 142 12.00 8.64 12.54
N HIS A 143 11.50 9.28 13.60
CA HIS A 143 10.14 9.08 14.09
C HIS A 143 9.10 9.44 13.04
N ASP A 144 9.22 10.60 12.43
CA ASP A 144 8.29 11.08 11.40
C ASP A 144 8.34 10.22 10.13
N ILE A 145 9.54 9.76 9.76
CA ILE A 145 9.72 8.80 8.66
C ILE A 145 9.00 7.49 8.97
N ALA A 146 9.19 6.92 10.17
CA ALA A 146 8.57 5.68 10.62
C ALA A 146 7.03 5.76 10.58
N GLN A 147 6.47 6.89 11.04
CA GLN A 147 5.03 7.14 11.03
C GLN A 147 4.47 7.35 9.61
N SER A 148 5.32 7.66 8.64
CA SER A 148 4.93 7.92 7.25
C SER A 148 5.04 6.72 6.32
N LEU A 149 5.75 5.67 6.73
CA LEU A 149 6.00 4.47 5.93
C LEU A 149 4.90 3.42 6.08
N GLN A 150 4.51 2.81 4.97
CA GLN A 150 3.70 1.60 4.89
C GLN A 150 4.22 0.71 3.76
N PHE A 151 4.17 -0.59 3.96
CA PHE A 151 4.57 -1.59 2.97
C PHE A 151 3.36 -2.27 2.36
N ALA A 152 3.48 -2.69 1.09
CA ALA A 152 2.55 -3.60 0.46
C ALA A 152 3.31 -4.82 -0.05
N PHE A 153 3.01 -5.99 0.51
CA PHE A 153 3.54 -7.27 0.06
C PHE A 153 2.49 -8.05 -0.72
N ASN A 154 2.93 -8.76 -1.74
CA ASN A 154 2.06 -9.72 -2.40
C ASN A 154 2.02 -11.04 -1.62
N THR A 155 0.92 -11.77 -1.73
CA THR A 155 0.82 -13.14 -1.22
C THR A 155 0.68 -14.11 -2.38
N GLY A 156 1.60 -15.08 -2.42
CA GLY A 156 1.66 -16.12 -3.44
C GLY A 156 0.90 -17.39 -3.07
N ALA A 157 1.14 -18.46 -3.82
CA ALA A 157 0.45 -19.73 -3.63
C ALA A 157 1.06 -20.63 -2.53
N THR A 158 2.24 -20.30 -2.03
CA THR A 158 2.97 -21.15 -1.07
C THR A 158 2.62 -20.77 0.37
N PHE A 159 1.49 -21.25 0.85
CA PHE A 159 0.81 -20.84 2.08
C PHE A 159 1.72 -20.57 3.28
N TYR A 160 2.50 -21.55 3.71
CA TYR A 160 3.37 -21.40 4.90
C TYR A 160 4.56 -20.47 4.68
N ILE A 161 5.08 -20.41 3.45
CA ILE A 161 6.17 -19.48 3.10
C ILE A 161 5.66 -18.04 3.16
N GLU A 162 4.43 -17.78 2.73
CA GLU A 162 3.83 -16.45 2.81
C GLU A 162 3.65 -15.99 4.26
N ILE A 163 3.19 -16.88 5.15
CA ILE A 163 3.10 -16.60 6.59
C ILE A 163 4.49 -16.27 7.15
N ALA A 164 5.47 -17.11 6.84
CA ALA A 164 6.85 -16.93 7.30
C ALA A 164 7.45 -15.62 6.78
N LYS A 165 7.24 -15.30 5.50
CA LYS A 165 7.69 -14.05 4.87
C LYS A 165 7.18 -12.82 5.63
N LEU A 166 5.88 -12.75 5.91
CA LEU A 166 5.26 -11.60 6.58
C LEU A 166 5.74 -11.44 8.03
N ARG A 167 5.97 -12.55 8.72
CA ARG A 167 6.54 -12.54 10.08
C ARG A 167 8.02 -12.13 10.07
N ALA A 168 8.82 -12.70 9.16
CA ALA A 168 10.22 -12.36 9.00
C ALA A 168 10.42 -10.91 8.57
N ALA A 169 9.56 -10.38 7.70
CA ALA A 169 9.59 -8.98 7.28
C ALA A 169 9.53 -8.03 8.47
N ARG A 170 8.65 -8.29 9.46
CA ARG A 170 8.58 -7.46 10.67
C ARG A 170 9.87 -7.46 11.48
N GLN A 171 10.47 -8.63 11.63
CA GLN A 171 11.72 -8.78 12.38
C GLN A 171 12.88 -8.07 11.67
N VAL A 172 12.99 -8.26 10.35
CA VAL A 172 14.04 -7.62 9.54
C VAL A 172 13.85 -6.10 9.55
N TRP A 173 12.60 -5.62 9.37
CA TRP A 173 12.30 -4.19 9.42
C TRP A 173 12.66 -3.56 10.77
N SER A 174 12.30 -4.22 11.87
CA SER A 174 12.65 -3.75 13.22
C SER A 174 14.16 -3.58 13.40
N ASN A 175 14.96 -4.52 12.87
CA ASN A 175 16.43 -4.44 12.91
C ASN A 175 16.95 -3.29 12.01
N ILE A 176 16.37 -3.07 10.84
CA ILE A 176 16.72 -1.95 9.97
C ILE A 176 16.46 -0.63 10.70
N MET A 177 15.26 -0.44 11.24
CA MET A 177 14.89 0.79 11.95
C MET A 177 15.76 1.03 13.17
N LYS A 178 16.13 -0.04 13.90
CA LYS A 178 17.10 0.05 15.00
C LYS A 178 18.46 0.56 14.52
N ALA A 179 18.94 0.10 13.38
CA ALA A 179 20.21 0.55 12.80
C ALA A 179 20.18 2.04 12.38
N PHE A 180 19.01 2.58 12.05
CA PHE A 180 18.80 4.01 11.80
C PHE A 180 18.54 4.84 13.06
N GLY A 181 18.63 4.25 14.25
CA GLY A 181 18.46 4.95 15.53
C GLY A 181 17.02 5.12 15.98
N ALA A 182 16.05 4.43 15.36
CA ALA A 182 14.66 4.51 15.78
C ALA A 182 14.44 3.91 17.17
N GLU A 183 13.60 4.54 17.97
CA GLU A 183 13.13 3.99 19.23
C GLU A 183 12.27 2.75 19.03
N GLU A 184 12.07 1.92 20.03
CA GLU A 184 11.32 0.67 19.93
C GLU A 184 9.89 0.87 19.42
N LYS A 185 9.21 1.92 19.88
CA LYS A 185 7.85 2.31 19.44
C LYS A 185 7.74 2.59 17.93
N ASP A 186 8.86 2.98 17.29
CA ASP A 186 8.92 3.39 15.88
C ASP A 186 9.40 2.28 14.94
N ARG A 187 9.69 1.08 15.46
CA ARG A 187 10.19 -0.05 14.68
C ARG A 187 9.09 -0.94 14.09
N SER A 188 7.84 -0.57 14.28
CA SER A 188 6.71 -1.34 13.76
C SER A 188 6.67 -1.32 12.24
N CYS A 189 6.42 -2.50 11.64
CA CYS A 189 6.25 -2.65 10.20
C CYS A 189 4.75 -2.68 9.86
N LYS A 190 4.24 -1.61 9.25
CA LYS A 190 2.85 -1.56 8.79
C LYS A 190 2.74 -2.22 7.43
N ILE A 191 2.02 -3.34 7.38
CA ILE A 191 1.91 -4.19 6.20
C ILE A 191 0.49 -4.20 5.66
N HIS A 192 0.35 -3.74 4.43
CA HIS A 192 -0.76 -4.07 3.55
C HIS A 192 -0.37 -5.30 2.73
N ALA A 193 -1.31 -6.18 2.42
CA ALA A 193 -1.04 -7.27 1.50
C ALA A 193 -2.11 -7.36 0.40
N ARG A 194 -1.76 -8.02 -0.70
CA ARG A 194 -2.64 -8.28 -1.83
C ARG A 194 -2.25 -9.58 -2.53
N PRO A 195 -3.16 -10.20 -3.31
CA PRO A 195 -2.82 -11.41 -4.03
C PRO A 195 -1.78 -11.14 -5.13
N ALA A 196 -0.83 -12.06 -5.30
CA ALA A 196 0.13 -12.00 -6.38
C ALA A 196 -0.53 -12.33 -7.72
N MET A 197 -0.48 -11.40 -8.67
CA MET A 197 -0.98 -11.63 -10.03
C MET A 197 -0.20 -12.75 -10.75
N PHE A 198 1.07 -12.90 -10.44
CA PHE A 198 1.93 -13.94 -10.97
C PHE A 198 1.38 -15.38 -10.77
N THR A 199 0.57 -15.60 -9.75
CA THR A 199 -0.02 -16.90 -9.42
C THR A 199 -1.39 -17.13 -10.02
N LYS A 200 -1.97 -16.15 -10.69
CA LYS A 200 -3.30 -16.25 -11.30
C LYS A 200 -3.24 -16.99 -12.64
N THR A 201 -4.35 -17.66 -12.98
CA THR A 201 -4.52 -18.35 -14.27
C THR A 201 -5.52 -17.63 -15.15
N ILE A 202 -5.30 -17.69 -16.46
CA ILE A 202 -6.23 -17.24 -17.50
C ILE A 202 -7.05 -18.38 -18.10
N PHE A 203 -6.63 -19.65 -17.92
CA PHE A 203 -7.25 -20.82 -18.54
C PHE A 203 -8.53 -21.26 -17.83
N ASP A 204 -8.52 -21.23 -16.49
CA ASP A 204 -9.69 -21.48 -15.66
C ASP A 204 -9.72 -20.42 -14.55
N ILE A 205 -10.43 -19.33 -14.82
CA ILE A 205 -10.51 -18.20 -13.89
C ILE A 205 -11.24 -18.56 -12.60
N GLY A 206 -12.10 -19.60 -12.59
CA GLY A 206 -12.77 -20.07 -11.38
C GLY A 206 -11.79 -20.53 -10.30
N VAL A 207 -10.66 -21.11 -10.69
CA VAL A 207 -9.59 -21.55 -9.79
C VAL A 207 -8.97 -20.35 -9.04
N ASN A 208 -9.01 -19.14 -9.58
CA ASN A 208 -8.48 -17.96 -8.92
C ASN A 208 -9.25 -17.64 -7.62
N MET A 209 -10.54 -17.97 -7.51
CA MET A 209 -11.29 -17.81 -6.25
C MET A 209 -10.68 -18.62 -5.10
N LEU A 210 -10.29 -19.87 -5.39
CA LEU A 210 -9.64 -20.74 -4.41
C LEU A 210 -8.25 -20.21 -4.04
N ARG A 211 -7.47 -19.79 -5.04
CA ARG A 211 -6.14 -19.21 -4.82
C ARG A 211 -6.20 -17.96 -3.98
N GLU A 212 -7.11 -17.04 -4.28
CA GLU A 212 -7.31 -15.80 -3.53
C GLU A 212 -7.69 -16.07 -2.07
N THR A 213 -8.59 -17.03 -1.84
CA THR A 213 -9.00 -17.40 -0.49
C THR A 213 -7.80 -17.88 0.34
N THR A 214 -6.97 -18.77 -0.21
CA THR A 214 -5.78 -19.27 0.51
C THR A 214 -4.71 -18.18 0.68
N GLN A 215 -4.55 -17.28 -0.28
CA GLN A 215 -3.63 -16.14 -0.20
C GLN A 215 -4.04 -15.15 0.87
N ILE A 216 -5.33 -14.79 0.95
CA ILE A 216 -5.87 -13.94 2.02
C ILE A 216 -5.68 -14.62 3.36
N PHE A 217 -5.99 -15.91 3.46
CA PHE A 217 -5.84 -16.65 4.70
C PHE A 217 -4.39 -16.67 5.19
N SER A 218 -3.42 -16.91 4.31
CA SER A 218 -2.00 -16.83 4.67
C SER A 218 -1.59 -15.43 5.15
N ALA A 219 -2.12 -14.38 4.53
CA ALA A 219 -1.87 -13.00 4.95
C ALA A 219 -2.43 -12.69 6.35
N VAL A 220 -3.67 -13.10 6.62
CA VAL A 220 -4.32 -12.92 7.93
C VAL A 220 -3.54 -13.63 9.02
N VAL A 221 -3.19 -14.91 8.81
CA VAL A 221 -2.36 -15.69 9.77
C VAL A 221 -0.95 -15.09 9.90
N GLY A 222 -0.42 -14.51 8.82
CA GLY A 222 0.83 -13.74 8.82
C GLY A 222 0.74 -12.42 9.57
N GLY A 223 -0.48 -11.98 9.93
CA GLY A 223 -0.76 -10.82 10.77
C GLY A 223 -0.65 -9.48 10.02
N VAL A 224 -1.12 -9.37 8.77
CA VAL A 224 -1.15 -8.11 8.06
C VAL A 224 -2.11 -7.10 8.68
N ASP A 225 -1.82 -5.79 8.50
CA ASP A 225 -2.69 -4.73 9.02
C ASP A 225 -3.90 -4.46 8.12
N SER A 226 -3.79 -4.77 6.83
CA SER A 226 -4.88 -4.65 5.86
C SER A 226 -4.64 -5.53 4.64
N TYR A 227 -5.71 -5.86 3.92
CA TYR A 227 -5.64 -6.69 2.71
C TYR A 227 -6.58 -6.14 1.63
N GLU A 228 -6.09 -6.11 0.39
CA GLU A 228 -6.86 -5.85 -0.81
C GLU A 228 -7.04 -7.15 -1.60
N ASN A 229 -8.25 -7.44 -2.07
CA ASN A 229 -8.50 -8.58 -2.92
C ASN A 229 -8.99 -8.14 -4.30
N ASP A 230 -8.37 -8.65 -5.35
CA ASP A 230 -8.80 -8.42 -6.72
C ASP A 230 -9.99 -9.34 -7.07
N PRO A 231 -10.86 -8.99 -8.01
CA PRO A 231 -11.81 -9.94 -8.58
C PRO A 231 -11.11 -11.13 -9.23
N TYR A 232 -11.63 -12.35 -9.06
CA TYR A 232 -11.03 -13.58 -9.56
C TYR A 232 -10.81 -13.59 -11.10
N ASP A 233 -11.55 -12.77 -11.82
CA ASP A 233 -11.51 -12.61 -13.27
C ASP A 233 -10.64 -11.43 -13.74
N ALA A 234 -9.95 -10.75 -12.83
CA ALA A 234 -9.12 -9.57 -13.13
C ALA A 234 -7.97 -9.83 -14.13
N THR A 235 -7.61 -11.11 -14.34
CA THR A 235 -6.60 -11.49 -15.34
C THR A 235 -7.09 -11.46 -16.79
N VAL A 236 -8.41 -11.48 -17.01
CA VAL A 236 -9.02 -11.61 -18.35
C VAL A 236 -10.01 -10.50 -18.68
N ARG A 237 -10.56 -9.82 -17.65
CA ARG A 237 -11.52 -8.73 -17.83
C ARG A 237 -11.58 -7.83 -16.61
N LYS A 238 -12.19 -6.66 -16.77
CA LYS A 238 -12.57 -5.80 -15.65
C LYS A 238 -13.66 -6.50 -14.83
N GLY A 239 -13.42 -6.64 -13.52
CA GLY A 239 -14.38 -7.31 -12.63
C GLY A 239 -15.77 -6.67 -12.67
N ASP A 240 -16.80 -7.53 -12.78
CA ASP A 240 -18.21 -7.15 -12.69
C ASP A 240 -18.72 -7.11 -11.24
N GLU A 241 -20.00 -6.84 -11.04
CA GLU A 241 -20.60 -6.79 -9.70
C GLU A 241 -20.51 -8.13 -8.97
N PHE A 242 -20.68 -9.24 -9.69
CA PHE A 242 -20.60 -10.57 -9.09
C PHE A 242 -19.18 -10.90 -8.63
N SER A 243 -18.19 -10.72 -9.48
CA SER A 243 -16.79 -11.03 -9.14
C SER A 243 -16.25 -10.14 -8.02
N ARG A 244 -16.63 -8.86 -7.99
CA ARG A 244 -16.31 -7.93 -6.89
C ARG A 244 -17.01 -8.32 -5.58
N ARG A 245 -18.26 -8.79 -5.64
CA ARG A 245 -18.96 -9.31 -4.47
C ARG A 245 -18.27 -10.54 -3.90
N ILE A 246 -17.81 -11.46 -4.75
CA ILE A 246 -17.04 -12.63 -4.30
C ILE A 246 -15.75 -12.18 -3.63
N ALA A 247 -14.98 -11.30 -4.25
CA ALA A 247 -13.73 -10.78 -3.68
C ALA A 247 -13.95 -10.19 -2.27
N ARG A 248 -15.00 -9.40 -2.07
CA ARG A 248 -15.37 -8.86 -0.76
C ARG A 248 -15.81 -9.94 0.21
N ASN A 249 -16.59 -10.90 -0.24
CA ASN A 249 -17.17 -11.94 0.63
C ASN A 249 -16.11 -12.92 1.17
N VAL A 250 -14.98 -13.10 0.48
CA VAL A 250 -13.84 -13.88 1.03
C VAL A 250 -13.37 -13.28 2.36
N HIS A 251 -13.25 -11.95 2.45
CA HIS A 251 -12.89 -11.30 3.72
C HIS A 251 -13.93 -11.53 4.81
N ILE A 252 -15.20 -11.42 4.48
CA ILE A 252 -16.31 -11.65 5.41
C ILE A 252 -16.31 -13.11 5.90
N CYS A 253 -16.11 -14.06 4.99
CA CYS A 253 -16.03 -15.48 5.32
C CYS A 253 -14.91 -15.77 6.33
N LEU A 254 -13.71 -15.22 6.10
CA LEU A 254 -12.58 -15.40 7.00
C LEU A 254 -12.81 -14.73 8.36
N LEU A 255 -13.49 -13.59 8.42
CA LEU A 255 -13.84 -12.92 9.66
C LEU A 255 -14.78 -13.78 10.51
N TYR A 256 -15.87 -14.27 9.92
CA TYR A 256 -16.80 -15.14 10.63
C TYR A 256 -16.18 -16.48 11.09
N THR A 257 -15.21 -16.99 10.35
CA THR A 257 -14.49 -18.21 10.73
C THR A 257 -13.57 -17.98 11.93
N SER A 258 -13.01 -16.78 12.06
CA SER A 258 -12.13 -16.42 13.19
C SER A 258 -12.92 -16.18 14.49
N ASP A 259 -14.15 -15.67 14.39
CA ASP A 259 -15.01 -15.42 15.55
C ASP A 259 -15.71 -16.68 16.10
N ALA A 260 -15.64 -17.79 15.36
CA ALA A 260 -16.20 -19.08 15.76
C ALA A 260 -15.20 -19.98 16.52
N ALA A 261 -13.99 -19.53 16.72
CA ALA A 261 -12.93 -20.17 17.48
C ALA A 261 -12.68 -19.42 18.79
#